data_b14e205e7359e61d3333b9e22bfdc297
#
_entry.id   b14e205e7359e61d3333b9e22bfdc297
#
_cell.length_a   1.000
_cell.length_b   1.000
_cell.length_c   1.000
_cell.angle_alpha   90.00
_cell.angle_beta   90.00
_cell.angle_gamma   90.00
#
_symmetry.space_group_name_H-M   'P 1'
#
loop_
_entity.id
_entity.type
_entity.pdbx_description
1 polymer ?
#
loop_
_entity_poly.entity_id
_entity_poly.type
_entity_poly.pdbx_seq_one_letter_code
_entity_poly.pdbx_strand_id
1 'polypeptide(L)'
;MKMKYKLYIVIFMVMCILPFAGMAVAKTETTTENRTMAAFPSFMEEGKWNVNYLQDLGAYFEDHYAFRNLLVSVDSQIQAKLFKTSNMDTVIVGKNDWLYYTASLDNYLGQNLMSDQEVYNAAYNLSIVQEYVQSRGAKFLVTVPPNKNSLYGKNMPYYDQPKVSSERNYTNIIKALKSNKVAYTDLYQLFSNKKETLYLKRDSHWNEKGSLLAYNALLTDLNKEHELYETVPVLRTKTEIGDLNKMIYPMWSQPEWNYDYQYKKNYTYTSDTKSVEDAYITTMFNAGCESLDFVGFLGN
;
A
#
# COMPACT_ATOMS: atom_id res chain seq x y z
N MET A 1 -30.42 -44.00 -2.86
CA MET A 1 -29.52 -42.94 -3.33
C MET A 1 -28.22 -43.58 -3.77
N LYS A 2 -27.72 -43.31 -5.03
CA LYS A 2 -26.51 -43.94 -5.55
C LYS A 2 -25.30 -43.53 -4.66
N MET A 3 -24.36 -44.44 -4.42
CA MET A 3 -23.18 -44.24 -3.55
C MET A 3 -22.42 -42.95 -3.82
N LYS A 4 -22.31 -42.56 -5.08
CA LYS A 4 -21.66 -41.28 -5.48
C LYS A 4 -22.31 -40.06 -4.87
N TYR A 5 -23.64 -40.01 -4.73
CA TYR A 5 -24.32 -38.84 -4.14
C TYR A 5 -24.12 -38.78 -2.63
N LYS A 6 -24.04 -39.95 -1.95
CA LYS A 6 -23.68 -39.99 -0.53
C LYS A 6 -22.25 -39.44 -0.32
N LEU A 7 -21.31 -39.82 -1.18
CA LEU A 7 -19.93 -39.32 -1.14
C LEU A 7 -19.88 -37.81 -1.32
N TYR A 8 -20.60 -37.24 -2.28
CA TYR A 8 -20.67 -35.78 -2.48
C TYR A 8 -21.21 -35.06 -1.24
N ILE A 9 -22.29 -35.59 -0.63
CA ILE A 9 -22.86 -35.00 0.57
C ILE A 9 -21.84 -35.03 1.72
N VAL A 10 -21.14 -36.16 1.92
CA VAL A 10 -20.14 -36.27 2.98
C VAL A 10 -18.99 -35.30 2.75
N ILE A 11 -18.46 -35.22 1.51
CA ILE A 11 -17.38 -34.26 1.17
C ILE A 11 -17.85 -32.84 1.45
N PHE A 12 -19.03 -32.46 0.98
CA PHE A 12 -19.60 -31.14 1.21
C PHE A 12 -19.75 -30.82 2.70
N MET A 13 -20.29 -31.73 3.49
CA MET A 13 -20.45 -31.56 4.94
C MET A 13 -19.10 -31.42 5.64
N VAL A 14 -18.11 -32.23 5.25
CA VAL A 14 -16.75 -32.12 5.79
C VAL A 14 -16.13 -30.77 5.46
N MET A 15 -16.26 -30.29 4.21
CA MET A 15 -15.77 -28.98 3.81
C MET A 15 -16.40 -27.83 4.60
N CYS A 16 -17.69 -27.95 4.92
CA CYS A 16 -18.39 -26.92 5.70
C CYS A 16 -18.04 -26.97 7.20
N ILE A 17 -17.89 -28.16 7.77
CA ILE A 17 -17.73 -28.32 9.23
C ILE A 17 -16.26 -28.23 9.65
N LEU A 18 -15.34 -28.77 8.84
CA LEU A 18 -13.93 -28.88 9.19
C LEU A 18 -13.26 -27.56 9.58
N PRO A 19 -13.51 -26.42 8.88
CA PRO A 19 -12.89 -25.16 9.26
C PRO A 19 -13.30 -24.69 10.67
N PHE A 20 -14.57 -24.88 11.05
CA PHE A 20 -15.07 -24.49 12.37
C PHE A 20 -14.62 -25.49 13.46
N ALA A 21 -14.77 -26.77 13.22
CA ALA A 21 -14.31 -27.80 14.16
C ALA A 21 -12.77 -27.73 14.37
N GLY A 22 -12.06 -27.43 13.31
CA GLY A 22 -10.60 -27.26 13.34
C GLY A 22 -10.12 -26.07 14.18
N MET A 23 -10.96 -25.06 14.43
CA MET A 23 -10.59 -23.91 15.29
C MET A 23 -10.17 -24.33 16.71
N ALA A 24 -10.65 -25.46 17.19
CA ALA A 24 -10.26 -25.97 18.50
C ALA A 24 -8.76 -26.32 18.60
N VAL A 25 -8.11 -26.61 17.46
CA VAL A 25 -6.71 -27.08 17.42
C VAL A 25 -5.81 -26.24 16.50
N ALA A 26 -6.38 -25.52 15.54
CA ALA A 26 -5.66 -24.79 14.49
C ALA A 26 -6.36 -23.49 14.11
N LYS A 27 -6.78 -22.70 15.10
CA LYS A 27 -7.37 -21.38 14.91
C LYS A 27 -6.39 -20.44 14.23
N THR A 28 -6.85 -19.63 13.27
CA THR A 28 -6.04 -18.58 12.66
C THR A 28 -5.90 -17.41 13.63
N GLU A 29 -4.68 -17.04 13.97
CA GLU A 29 -4.37 -15.99 14.96
C GLU A 29 -3.82 -14.71 14.32
N THR A 30 -3.44 -14.75 13.04
CA THR A 30 -2.83 -13.63 12.33
C THR A 30 -3.40 -13.49 10.92
N THR A 31 -3.48 -12.25 10.46
CA THR A 31 -3.81 -11.92 9.06
C THR A 31 -2.67 -11.16 8.41
N THR A 32 -2.55 -11.30 7.10
CA THR A 32 -1.63 -10.52 6.25
C THR A 32 -2.37 -9.43 5.46
N GLU A 33 -3.63 -9.18 5.78
CA GLU A 33 -4.52 -8.28 5.04
C GLU A 33 -4.40 -6.81 5.47
N ASN A 34 -3.40 -6.48 6.28
CA ASN A 34 -3.18 -5.12 6.83
C ASN A 34 -4.42 -4.53 7.52
N ARG A 35 -5.09 -5.34 8.31
CA ARG A 35 -6.25 -4.98 9.13
C ARG A 35 -6.25 -5.71 10.47
N THR A 36 -6.95 -5.17 11.43
CA THR A 36 -7.18 -5.83 12.72
C THR A 36 -8.22 -6.93 12.55
N MET A 37 -7.94 -8.12 13.08
CA MET A 37 -8.89 -9.23 13.14
C MET A 37 -10.01 -8.93 14.15
N ALA A 38 -11.21 -9.41 13.85
CA ALA A 38 -12.35 -9.24 14.74
C ALA A 38 -12.13 -9.94 16.08
N ALA A 39 -12.37 -9.24 17.17
CA ALA A 39 -12.32 -9.83 18.51
C ALA A 39 -13.57 -10.68 18.77
N PHE A 40 -13.47 -11.65 19.69
CA PHE A 40 -14.66 -12.39 20.14
C PHE A 40 -15.65 -11.42 20.81
N PRO A 41 -16.90 -11.33 20.33
CA PRO A 41 -17.83 -10.31 20.80
C PRO A 41 -18.28 -10.56 22.22
N SER A 42 -18.50 -9.48 22.96
CA SER A 42 -19.18 -9.53 24.25
C SER A 42 -20.69 -9.58 24.04
N PHE A 43 -21.37 -10.43 24.83
CA PHE A 43 -22.84 -10.52 24.81
C PHE A 43 -23.51 -9.28 25.41
N MET A 44 -22.81 -8.59 26.32
CA MET A 44 -23.26 -7.36 26.98
C MET A 44 -22.20 -6.29 26.79
N GLU A 45 -22.59 -5.10 26.39
CA GLU A 45 -21.76 -3.90 26.28
C GLU A 45 -22.40 -2.78 27.10
N GLU A 46 -21.62 -2.17 28.00
CA GLU A 46 -22.10 -1.09 28.89
C GLU A 46 -23.42 -1.39 29.62
N GLY A 47 -23.63 -2.66 29.99
CA GLY A 47 -24.83 -3.10 30.72
C GLY A 47 -26.06 -3.32 29.81
N LYS A 48 -25.94 -3.23 28.49
CA LYS A 48 -27.00 -3.50 27.52
C LYS A 48 -26.64 -4.71 26.66
N TRP A 49 -27.66 -5.34 26.09
CA TRP A 49 -27.47 -6.41 25.10
C TRP A 49 -26.78 -5.87 23.86
N ASN A 50 -25.71 -6.56 23.40
CA ASN A 50 -25.10 -6.27 22.10
C ASN A 50 -26.06 -6.71 20.99
N VAL A 51 -26.72 -5.75 20.36
CA VAL A 51 -27.69 -6.02 19.28
C VAL A 51 -27.02 -6.57 18.01
N ASN A 52 -25.70 -6.36 17.85
CA ASN A 52 -24.90 -6.82 16.74
C ASN A 52 -24.17 -8.13 17.04
N TYR A 53 -24.41 -8.75 18.21
CA TYR A 53 -23.66 -9.92 18.67
C TYR A 53 -23.49 -11.03 17.62
N LEU A 54 -24.56 -11.37 16.90
CA LEU A 54 -24.51 -12.42 15.87
C LEU A 54 -23.70 -11.99 14.64
N GLN A 55 -23.75 -10.72 14.27
CA GLN A 55 -22.93 -10.16 13.18
C GLN A 55 -21.46 -10.15 13.56
N ASP A 56 -21.14 -9.66 14.77
CA ASP A 56 -19.77 -9.62 15.29
C ASP A 56 -19.20 -11.02 15.48
N LEU A 57 -20.03 -11.97 15.91
CA LEU A 57 -19.66 -13.37 16.01
C LEU A 57 -19.37 -13.99 14.64
N GLY A 58 -20.14 -13.61 13.61
CA GLY A 58 -19.88 -13.98 12.22
C GLY A 58 -18.51 -13.46 11.74
N ALA A 59 -18.25 -12.18 11.97
CA ALA A 59 -16.95 -11.55 11.64
C ALA A 59 -15.77 -12.22 12.36
N TYR A 60 -15.96 -12.57 13.63
CA TYR A 60 -14.95 -13.33 14.37
C TYR A 60 -14.68 -14.69 13.72
N PHE A 61 -15.71 -15.45 13.34
CA PHE A 61 -15.52 -16.73 12.67
C PHE A 61 -14.86 -16.58 11.29
N GLU A 62 -15.23 -15.57 10.52
CA GLU A 62 -14.61 -15.27 9.22
C GLU A 62 -13.10 -15.00 9.32
N ASP A 63 -12.67 -14.44 10.44
CA ASP A 63 -11.25 -14.17 10.68
C ASP A 63 -10.48 -15.35 11.23
N HIS A 64 -11.13 -16.22 12.01
CA HIS A 64 -10.43 -17.19 12.86
C HIS A 64 -10.62 -18.66 12.49
N TYR A 65 -11.42 -18.99 11.45
CA TYR A 65 -11.60 -20.39 11.08
C TYR A 65 -10.28 -21.07 10.69
N ALA A 66 -10.21 -22.38 10.96
CA ALA A 66 -9.01 -23.14 10.69
C ALA A 66 -8.66 -23.17 9.20
N PHE A 67 -7.36 -23.13 8.91
CA PHE A 67 -6.83 -23.15 7.55
C PHE A 67 -7.22 -21.96 6.68
N ARG A 68 -7.72 -20.86 7.26
CA ARG A 68 -8.14 -19.66 6.55
C ARG A 68 -7.10 -19.19 5.52
N ASN A 69 -5.86 -18.98 5.97
CA ASN A 69 -4.79 -18.49 5.10
C ASN A 69 -4.49 -19.43 3.92
N LEU A 70 -4.63 -20.74 4.12
CA LEU A 70 -4.50 -21.73 3.04
C LEU A 70 -5.67 -21.62 2.05
N LEU A 71 -6.89 -21.58 2.55
CA LEU A 71 -8.09 -21.46 1.70
C LEU A 71 -8.11 -20.16 0.91
N VAL A 72 -7.76 -19.04 1.54
CA VAL A 72 -7.57 -17.75 0.86
C VAL A 72 -6.52 -17.85 -0.23
N SER A 73 -5.37 -18.48 0.04
CA SER A 73 -4.30 -18.65 -0.96
C SER A 73 -4.73 -19.52 -2.14
N VAL A 74 -5.48 -20.60 -1.89
CA VAL A 74 -6.03 -21.47 -2.95
C VAL A 74 -7.01 -20.70 -3.84
N ASP A 75 -7.98 -20.03 -3.23
CA ASP A 75 -8.98 -19.24 -3.93
C ASP A 75 -8.32 -18.14 -4.76
N SER A 76 -7.40 -17.39 -4.16
CA SER A 76 -6.62 -16.35 -4.86
C SER A 76 -5.87 -16.88 -6.08
N GLN A 77 -5.28 -18.08 -5.98
CA GLN A 77 -4.60 -18.71 -7.12
C GLN A 77 -5.57 -19.03 -8.26
N ILE A 78 -6.76 -19.54 -7.92
CA ILE A 78 -7.82 -19.83 -8.89
C ILE A 78 -8.29 -18.53 -9.54
N GLN A 79 -8.65 -17.53 -8.75
CA GLN A 79 -9.13 -16.24 -9.22
C GLN A 79 -8.10 -15.54 -10.12
N ALA A 80 -6.85 -15.45 -9.67
CA ALA A 80 -5.81 -14.77 -10.43
C ALA A 80 -5.40 -15.50 -11.70
N LYS A 81 -5.27 -16.85 -11.68
CA LYS A 81 -4.78 -17.61 -12.82
C LYS A 81 -5.86 -17.88 -13.88
N LEU A 82 -7.07 -18.26 -13.46
CA LEU A 82 -8.16 -18.61 -14.38
C LEU A 82 -8.98 -17.39 -14.78
N PHE A 83 -9.37 -16.55 -13.82
CA PHE A 83 -10.31 -15.46 -14.06
C PHE A 83 -9.63 -14.10 -14.23
N LYS A 84 -8.31 -13.99 -13.92
CA LYS A 84 -7.55 -12.72 -13.95
C LYS A 84 -8.17 -11.63 -13.06
N THR A 85 -8.75 -12.05 -11.96
CA THR A 85 -9.39 -11.20 -10.95
C THR A 85 -8.77 -11.45 -9.58
N SER A 86 -9.13 -10.63 -8.61
CA SER A 86 -8.76 -10.81 -7.20
C SER A 86 -9.99 -11.27 -6.41
N ASN A 87 -9.76 -12.06 -5.38
CA ASN A 87 -10.74 -12.37 -4.34
C ASN A 87 -10.69 -11.37 -3.17
N MET A 88 -9.78 -10.39 -3.24
CA MET A 88 -9.61 -9.34 -2.23
C MET A 88 -9.99 -8.00 -2.84
N ASP A 89 -10.90 -7.27 -2.19
CA ASP A 89 -11.36 -5.96 -2.66
C ASP A 89 -10.25 -4.90 -2.65
N THR A 90 -9.21 -5.12 -1.84
CA THR A 90 -8.07 -4.21 -1.70
C THR A 90 -7.00 -4.38 -2.78
N VAL A 91 -7.01 -5.49 -3.54
CA VAL A 91 -5.96 -5.82 -4.50
C VAL A 91 -6.53 -6.04 -5.90
N ILE A 92 -5.94 -5.38 -6.89
CA ILE A 92 -6.23 -5.57 -8.31
C ILE A 92 -5.15 -6.45 -8.93
N VAL A 93 -5.56 -7.54 -9.58
CA VAL A 93 -4.66 -8.42 -10.34
C VAL A 93 -4.49 -7.87 -11.75
N GLY A 94 -3.31 -7.35 -12.03
CA GLY A 94 -2.94 -6.84 -13.34
C GLY A 94 -2.28 -7.89 -14.24
N LYS A 95 -1.71 -7.43 -15.35
CA LYS A 95 -0.96 -8.26 -16.31
C LYS A 95 0.46 -8.54 -15.80
N ASN A 96 1.07 -9.64 -16.23
CA ASN A 96 2.48 -9.96 -16.00
C ASN A 96 2.88 -9.98 -14.50
N ASP A 97 1.99 -10.50 -13.65
CA ASP A 97 2.15 -10.60 -12.20
C ASP A 97 2.21 -9.23 -11.48
N TRP A 98 1.72 -8.17 -12.09
CA TRP A 98 1.57 -6.89 -11.41
C TRP A 98 0.32 -6.91 -10.54
N LEU A 99 0.47 -6.42 -9.31
CA LEU A 99 -0.63 -6.19 -8.39
C LEU A 99 -0.73 -4.68 -8.12
N TYR A 100 -1.94 -4.19 -7.91
CA TYR A 100 -2.19 -2.79 -7.62
C TYR A 100 -3.12 -2.66 -6.42
N TYR A 101 -2.99 -1.55 -5.70
CA TYR A 101 -3.83 -1.25 -4.57
C TYR A 101 -5.11 -0.56 -5.04
N THR A 102 -6.26 -1.08 -4.66
CA THR A 102 -7.57 -0.60 -5.13
C THR A 102 -7.84 0.85 -4.72
N ALA A 103 -7.35 1.29 -3.55
CA ALA A 103 -7.55 2.68 -3.10
C ALA A 103 -6.98 3.74 -4.06
N SER A 104 -6.05 3.37 -4.96
CA SER A 104 -5.55 4.27 -5.99
C SER A 104 -6.36 4.26 -7.30
N LEU A 105 -7.40 3.39 -7.40
CA LEU A 105 -8.14 3.16 -8.65
C LEU A 105 -8.93 4.38 -9.08
N ASP A 106 -9.70 5.00 -8.21
CA ASP A 106 -10.53 6.15 -8.55
C ASP A 106 -9.69 7.33 -9.05
N ASN A 107 -8.53 7.54 -8.42
CA ASN A 107 -7.58 8.54 -8.90
C ASN A 107 -7.03 8.17 -10.29
N TYR A 108 -6.68 6.90 -10.50
CA TYR A 108 -6.20 6.41 -11.79
C TYR A 108 -7.26 6.54 -12.89
N LEU A 109 -8.53 6.30 -12.59
CA LEU A 109 -9.65 6.43 -13.50
C LEU A 109 -10.12 7.90 -13.68
N GLY A 110 -9.68 8.81 -12.81
CA GLY A 110 -10.14 10.21 -12.78
C GLY A 110 -11.57 10.35 -12.28
N GLN A 111 -12.01 9.48 -11.35
CA GLN A 111 -13.37 9.48 -10.81
C GLN A 111 -13.51 10.33 -9.54
N ASN A 112 -12.41 10.63 -8.86
CA ASN A 112 -12.35 11.44 -7.64
C ASN A 112 -11.66 12.79 -7.88
N LEU A 113 -11.94 13.44 -9.00
CA LEU A 113 -11.32 14.72 -9.31
C LEU A 113 -11.73 15.80 -8.29
N MET A 114 -10.72 16.52 -7.82
CA MET A 114 -10.92 17.71 -7.01
C MET A 114 -11.53 18.81 -7.88
N SER A 115 -12.44 19.58 -7.31
CA SER A 115 -12.93 20.79 -7.93
C SER A 115 -11.83 21.86 -8.02
N ASP A 116 -11.99 22.82 -8.90
CA ASP A 116 -11.06 23.96 -9.04
C ASP A 116 -10.87 24.70 -7.72
N GLN A 117 -11.93 24.81 -6.91
CA GLN A 117 -11.88 25.46 -5.60
C GLN A 117 -11.05 24.64 -4.59
N GLU A 118 -11.19 23.34 -4.58
CA GLU A 118 -10.38 22.46 -3.69
C GLU A 118 -8.92 22.49 -4.09
N VAL A 119 -8.61 22.43 -5.39
CA VAL A 119 -7.24 22.56 -5.91
C VAL A 119 -6.64 23.91 -5.54
N TYR A 120 -7.38 25.00 -5.71
CA TYR A 120 -6.94 26.34 -5.32
C TYR A 120 -6.69 26.42 -3.82
N ASN A 121 -7.63 25.97 -3.00
CA ASN A 121 -7.52 26.01 -1.55
C ASN A 121 -6.32 25.22 -1.05
N ALA A 122 -6.09 24.04 -1.61
CA ALA A 122 -4.93 23.22 -1.25
C ALA A 122 -3.61 23.94 -1.54
N ALA A 123 -3.44 24.48 -2.76
CA ALA A 123 -2.23 25.18 -3.14
C ALA A 123 -2.04 26.49 -2.37
N TYR A 124 -3.11 27.23 -2.11
CA TYR A 124 -3.08 28.47 -1.34
C TYR A 124 -2.70 28.23 0.12
N ASN A 125 -3.29 27.22 0.77
CA ASN A 125 -2.93 26.87 2.13
C ASN A 125 -1.46 26.46 2.25
N LEU A 126 -0.95 25.69 1.25
CA LEU A 126 0.47 25.33 1.21
C LEU A 126 1.37 26.56 1.03
N SER A 127 0.94 27.59 0.28
CA SER A 127 1.72 28.85 0.18
C SER A 127 1.81 29.57 1.51
N ILE A 128 0.72 29.62 2.29
CA ILE A 128 0.73 30.20 3.65
C ILE A 128 1.67 29.43 4.57
N VAL A 129 1.60 28.10 4.53
CA VAL A 129 2.52 27.25 5.31
C VAL A 129 3.97 27.49 4.90
N GLN A 130 4.24 27.59 3.60
CA GLN A 130 5.58 27.91 3.09
C GLN A 130 6.08 29.26 3.63
N GLU A 131 5.28 30.31 3.54
CA GLU A 131 5.64 31.64 4.05
C GLU A 131 5.96 31.61 5.55
N TYR A 132 5.11 30.92 6.33
CA TYR A 132 5.35 30.75 7.76
C TYR A 132 6.65 30.01 8.05
N VAL A 133 6.90 28.88 7.42
CA VAL A 133 8.12 28.06 7.61
C VAL A 133 9.36 28.87 7.21
N GLN A 134 9.33 29.56 6.08
CA GLN A 134 10.42 30.40 5.58
C GLN A 134 10.69 31.60 6.51
N SER A 135 9.63 32.20 7.08
CA SER A 135 9.79 33.29 8.06
C SER A 135 10.53 32.87 9.33
N ARG A 136 10.59 31.55 9.61
CA ARG A 136 11.36 30.95 10.71
C ARG A 136 12.77 30.51 10.29
N GLY A 137 13.20 30.83 9.09
CA GLY A 137 14.51 30.46 8.54
C GLY A 137 14.63 29.00 8.10
N ALA A 138 13.52 28.26 8.05
CA ALA A 138 13.49 26.87 7.57
C ALA A 138 13.15 26.78 6.07
N LYS A 139 13.52 25.68 5.43
CA LYS A 139 13.15 25.38 4.05
C LYS A 139 11.83 24.62 4.02
N PHE A 140 11.04 24.87 2.99
CA PHE A 140 9.76 24.19 2.76
C PHE A 140 9.75 23.61 1.35
N LEU A 141 9.28 22.39 1.19
CA LEU A 141 9.17 21.70 -0.07
C LEU A 141 7.98 20.74 -0.04
N VAL A 142 7.19 20.74 -1.11
CA VAL A 142 6.06 19.83 -1.28
C VAL A 142 6.40 18.78 -2.31
N THR A 143 6.00 17.54 -2.09
CA THR A 143 5.99 16.51 -3.12
C THR A 143 4.76 15.63 -2.99
N VAL A 144 4.35 15.03 -4.10
CA VAL A 144 3.28 14.03 -4.16
C VAL A 144 3.86 12.79 -4.82
N PRO A 145 4.05 11.70 -4.09
CA PRO A 145 4.48 10.43 -4.68
C PRO A 145 3.49 9.96 -5.74
N PRO A 146 3.95 9.54 -6.92
CA PRO A 146 3.04 9.07 -7.96
C PRO A 146 2.47 7.69 -7.62
N ASN A 147 1.19 7.49 -7.85
CA ASN A 147 0.59 6.16 -7.75
C ASN A 147 1.19 5.21 -8.77
N LYS A 148 1.41 3.96 -8.36
CA LYS A 148 1.97 2.89 -9.18
C LYS A 148 1.23 2.69 -10.51
N ASN A 149 -0.11 2.71 -10.49
CA ASN A 149 -0.93 2.57 -11.69
C ASN A 149 -0.81 3.79 -12.62
N SER A 150 -0.53 4.98 -12.13
CA SER A 150 -0.29 6.17 -12.95
C SER A 150 0.99 6.05 -13.79
N LEU A 151 2.02 5.35 -13.29
CA LEU A 151 3.29 5.13 -13.98
C LEU A 151 3.27 3.85 -14.84
N TYR A 152 2.66 2.78 -14.33
CA TYR A 152 2.69 1.45 -14.94
C TYR A 152 1.31 0.95 -15.38
N GLY A 153 0.42 1.85 -15.74
CA GLY A 153 -0.95 1.59 -16.16
C GLY A 153 -1.10 0.58 -17.29
N LYS A 154 -0.08 0.40 -18.13
CA LYS A 154 -0.06 -0.63 -19.18
C LYS A 154 -0.25 -2.06 -18.65
N ASN A 155 0.07 -2.29 -17.39
CA ASN A 155 -0.10 -3.58 -16.72
C ASN A 155 -1.42 -3.68 -15.95
N MET A 156 -2.23 -2.61 -15.90
CA MET A 156 -3.58 -2.69 -15.34
C MET A 156 -4.46 -3.64 -16.15
N PRO A 157 -5.51 -4.22 -15.55
CA PRO A 157 -6.45 -5.07 -16.27
C PRO A 157 -7.03 -4.40 -17.51
N TYR A 158 -7.37 -5.19 -18.51
CA TYR A 158 -7.92 -4.66 -19.77
C TYR A 158 -9.27 -3.96 -19.60
N TYR A 159 -10.04 -4.36 -18.60
CA TYR A 159 -11.37 -3.80 -18.33
C TYR A 159 -11.33 -2.40 -17.67
N ASP A 160 -10.16 -2.01 -17.13
CA ASP A 160 -9.98 -0.66 -16.57
C ASP A 160 -9.42 0.34 -17.59
N GLN A 161 -8.69 -0.13 -18.61
CA GLN A 161 -8.05 0.73 -19.61
C GLN A 161 -9.01 1.71 -20.31
N PRO A 162 -10.21 1.30 -20.77
CA PRO A 162 -11.13 2.21 -21.45
C PRO A 162 -11.74 3.30 -20.56
N LYS A 163 -11.61 3.16 -19.24
CA LYS A 163 -12.20 4.07 -18.26
C LYS A 163 -11.25 5.18 -17.81
N VAL A 164 -9.99 5.10 -18.22
CA VAL A 164 -8.96 6.05 -17.77
C VAL A 164 -9.22 7.44 -18.34
N SER A 165 -9.43 8.41 -17.47
CA SER A 165 -9.52 9.83 -17.85
C SER A 165 -8.14 10.41 -18.19
N SER A 166 -8.11 11.43 -19.04
CA SER A 166 -6.92 12.26 -19.27
C SER A 166 -6.67 13.26 -18.14
N GLU A 167 -7.69 13.61 -17.39
CA GLU A 167 -7.60 14.53 -16.26
C GLU A 167 -7.09 13.80 -15.01
N ARG A 168 -6.28 14.50 -14.23
CA ARG A 168 -5.64 13.99 -13.03
C ARG A 168 -5.57 15.08 -11.96
N ASN A 169 -5.90 14.71 -10.72
CA ASN A 169 -5.67 15.56 -9.55
C ASN A 169 -4.22 16.03 -9.49
N TYR A 170 -3.27 15.10 -9.75
CA TYR A 170 -1.85 15.41 -9.78
C TYR A 170 -1.52 16.58 -10.72
N THR A 171 -1.97 16.53 -11.98
CA THR A 171 -1.70 17.58 -12.97
C THR A 171 -2.28 18.93 -12.53
N ASN A 172 -3.48 18.91 -11.95
CA ASN A 172 -4.16 20.13 -11.52
C ASN A 172 -3.46 20.74 -10.29
N ILE A 173 -3.08 19.91 -9.31
CA ILE A 173 -2.37 20.40 -8.12
C ILE A 173 -0.99 20.97 -8.46
N ILE A 174 -0.22 20.32 -9.35
CA ILE A 174 1.10 20.82 -9.78
C ILE A 174 0.97 22.18 -10.47
N LYS A 175 -0.04 22.38 -11.33
CA LYS A 175 -0.32 23.69 -11.94
C LYS A 175 -0.62 24.74 -10.87
N ALA A 176 -1.43 24.41 -9.88
CA ALA A 176 -1.82 25.32 -8.81
C ALA A 176 -0.66 25.66 -7.88
N LEU A 177 0.18 24.68 -7.51
CA LEU A 177 1.41 24.91 -6.74
C LEU A 177 2.34 25.88 -7.46
N LYS A 178 2.55 25.68 -8.77
CA LYS A 178 3.35 26.57 -9.60
C LYS A 178 2.76 27.99 -9.64
N SER A 179 1.45 28.12 -9.81
CA SER A 179 0.77 29.43 -9.85
C SER A 179 0.86 30.18 -8.53
N ASN A 180 0.84 29.45 -7.40
CA ASN A 180 0.98 30.02 -6.06
C ASN A 180 2.44 30.11 -5.59
N LYS A 181 3.42 29.83 -6.45
CA LYS A 181 4.87 29.88 -6.16
C LYS A 181 5.29 28.99 -4.98
N VAL A 182 4.57 27.89 -4.76
CA VAL A 182 4.94 26.90 -3.76
C VAL A 182 6.12 26.07 -4.31
N ALA A 183 7.16 25.90 -3.52
CA ALA A 183 8.28 25.02 -3.87
C ALA A 183 7.82 23.56 -3.87
N TYR A 184 8.10 22.84 -4.95
CA TYR A 184 7.71 21.43 -5.08
C TYR A 184 8.70 20.62 -5.90
N THR A 185 8.74 19.31 -5.63
CA THR A 185 9.47 18.32 -6.45
C THR A 185 8.44 17.48 -7.23
N ASP A 186 8.59 17.44 -8.56
CA ASP A 186 7.71 16.66 -9.45
C ASP A 186 8.24 15.23 -9.62
N LEU A 187 7.90 14.37 -8.66
CA LEU A 187 8.31 12.96 -8.69
C LEU A 187 7.63 12.16 -9.82
N TYR A 188 6.43 12.55 -10.25
CA TYR A 188 5.77 11.88 -11.38
C TYR A 188 6.56 12.12 -12.68
N GLN A 189 6.94 13.35 -12.96
CA GLN A 189 7.75 13.68 -14.13
C GLN A 189 9.12 13.00 -14.06
N LEU A 190 9.75 13.03 -12.89
CA LEU A 190 11.04 12.39 -12.67
C LEU A 190 10.98 10.89 -12.95
N PHE A 191 10.00 10.19 -12.40
CA PHE A 191 9.86 8.73 -12.51
C PHE A 191 9.41 8.30 -13.90
N SER A 192 8.49 9.02 -14.53
CA SER A 192 8.01 8.72 -15.88
C SER A 192 9.07 8.82 -16.96
N ASN A 193 10.14 9.61 -16.72
CA ASN A 193 11.27 9.76 -17.62
C ASN A 193 12.34 8.64 -17.45
N LYS A 194 12.19 7.75 -16.47
CA LYS A 194 13.12 6.64 -16.25
C LYS A 194 12.67 5.39 -17.01
N LYS A 195 13.65 4.68 -17.58
CA LYS A 195 13.40 3.42 -18.32
C LYS A 195 13.22 2.23 -17.39
N GLU A 196 13.87 2.27 -16.24
CA GLU A 196 13.81 1.23 -15.24
C GLU A 196 12.50 1.23 -14.45
N THR A 197 12.16 0.07 -13.92
CA THR A 197 11.01 -0.08 -13.03
C THR A 197 11.38 0.39 -11.63
N LEU A 198 10.65 1.39 -11.12
CA LEU A 198 10.89 2.03 -9.82
C LEU A 198 9.91 1.57 -8.73
N TYR A 199 9.03 0.63 -9.04
CA TYR A 199 8.08 0.03 -8.12
C TYR A 199 8.26 -1.49 -8.06
N LEU A 200 7.97 -2.07 -6.93
CA LEU A 200 7.85 -3.52 -6.80
C LEU A 200 6.57 -3.99 -7.51
N LYS A 201 6.63 -5.14 -8.18
CA LYS A 201 5.49 -5.61 -8.97
C LYS A 201 4.29 -6.01 -8.11
N ARG A 202 4.58 -6.62 -6.95
CA ARG A 202 3.58 -7.24 -6.07
C ARG A 202 3.45 -6.52 -4.74
N ASP A 203 3.89 -5.28 -4.69
CA ASP A 203 3.84 -4.39 -3.55
C ASP A 203 3.17 -3.06 -3.95
N SER A 204 2.60 -2.32 -3.02
CA SER A 204 2.03 -1.00 -3.29
C SER A 204 3.11 0.08 -3.42
N HIS A 205 4.30 -0.15 -2.88
CA HIS A 205 5.37 0.83 -2.75
C HIS A 205 6.34 0.84 -3.94
N TRP A 206 7.11 1.91 -4.06
CA TRP A 206 8.31 1.95 -4.87
C TRP A 206 9.37 0.97 -4.33
N ASN A 207 10.30 0.59 -5.19
CA ASN A 207 11.46 -0.18 -4.79
C ASN A 207 12.56 0.74 -4.25
N GLU A 208 13.62 0.18 -3.68
CA GLU A 208 14.75 0.94 -3.12
C GLU A 208 15.38 1.93 -4.12
N LYS A 209 15.37 1.60 -5.40
CA LYS A 209 15.85 2.50 -6.44
C LYS A 209 14.95 3.73 -6.60
N GLY A 210 13.64 3.53 -6.59
CA GLY A 210 12.66 4.61 -6.62
C GLY A 210 12.75 5.49 -5.37
N SER A 211 12.89 4.87 -4.20
CA SER A 211 13.06 5.55 -2.92
C SER A 211 14.29 6.46 -2.93
N LEU A 212 15.45 5.91 -3.31
CA LEU A 212 16.72 6.69 -3.32
C LEU A 212 16.69 7.79 -4.39
N LEU A 213 16.07 7.55 -5.53
CA LEU A 213 15.90 8.57 -6.57
C LEU A 213 15.01 9.73 -6.07
N ALA A 214 13.91 9.43 -5.37
CA ALA A 214 13.07 10.45 -4.76
C ALA A 214 13.83 11.23 -3.69
N TYR A 215 14.55 10.54 -2.81
CA TYR A 215 15.41 11.15 -1.80
C TYR A 215 16.42 12.14 -2.42
N ASN A 216 17.13 11.72 -3.46
CA ASN A 216 18.07 12.59 -4.15
C ASN A 216 17.41 13.85 -4.74
N ALA A 217 16.24 13.70 -5.36
CA ALA A 217 15.51 14.83 -5.91
C ALA A 217 15.10 15.84 -4.83
N LEU A 218 14.57 15.34 -3.71
CA LEU A 218 14.17 16.19 -2.59
C LEU A 218 15.36 16.94 -1.98
N LEU A 219 16.49 16.28 -1.77
CA LEU A 219 17.67 16.92 -1.22
C LEU A 219 18.29 17.92 -2.19
N THR A 220 18.27 17.63 -3.49
CA THR A 220 18.71 18.57 -4.53
C THR A 220 17.86 19.84 -4.48
N ASP A 221 16.54 19.73 -4.47
CA ASP A 221 15.63 20.88 -4.44
C ASP A 221 15.73 21.66 -3.12
N LEU A 222 16.07 21.00 -2.02
CA LEU A 222 16.37 21.62 -0.74
C LEU A 222 17.80 22.20 -0.65
N ASN A 223 18.63 22.08 -1.69
CA ASN A 223 20.05 22.46 -1.68
C ASN A 223 20.81 21.87 -0.47
N LYS A 224 20.64 20.56 -0.23
CA LYS A 224 21.36 19.80 0.79
C LYS A 224 22.34 18.84 0.12
N GLU A 225 23.54 18.71 0.67
CA GLU A 225 24.54 17.72 0.22
C GLU A 225 24.04 16.32 0.47
N HIS A 226 24.24 15.44 -0.49
CA HIS A 226 23.84 14.02 -0.43
C HIS A 226 24.62 13.18 -1.44
N GLU A 227 24.67 11.88 -1.23
CA GLU A 227 25.22 10.94 -2.20
C GLU A 227 24.22 10.69 -3.34
N LEU A 228 24.69 10.76 -4.58
CA LEU A 228 23.85 10.45 -5.75
C LEU A 228 23.62 8.95 -5.85
N TYR A 229 22.40 8.53 -6.11
CA TYR A 229 22.04 7.12 -6.20
C TYR A 229 22.81 6.35 -7.27
N GLU A 230 23.26 7.01 -8.34
CA GLU A 230 24.09 6.43 -9.39
C GLU A 230 25.49 6.05 -8.92
N THR A 231 25.97 6.67 -7.86
CA THR A 231 27.33 6.47 -7.34
C THR A 231 27.37 5.54 -6.12
N VAL A 232 26.22 5.26 -5.51
CA VAL A 232 26.14 4.36 -4.36
C VAL A 232 26.21 2.92 -4.82
N PRO A 233 27.11 2.09 -4.28
CA PRO A 233 27.15 0.66 -4.58
C PRO A 233 25.82 -0.02 -4.28
N VAL A 234 25.39 -0.90 -5.17
CA VAL A 234 24.10 -1.56 -5.06
C VAL A 234 24.21 -3.07 -5.27
N LEU A 235 23.55 -3.83 -4.42
CA LEU A 235 23.34 -5.26 -4.57
C LEU A 235 21.90 -5.52 -5.03
N ARG A 236 21.67 -6.61 -5.74
CA ARG A 236 20.33 -7.09 -6.04
C ARG A 236 20.05 -8.32 -5.20
N THR A 237 18.98 -8.25 -4.43
CA THR A 237 18.52 -9.35 -3.59
C THR A 237 17.12 -9.79 -3.99
N LYS A 238 16.79 -11.06 -3.79
CA LYS A 238 15.45 -11.59 -4.05
C LYS A 238 14.83 -12.02 -2.73
N THR A 239 14.63 -11.07 -1.85
CA THR A 239 14.15 -11.29 -0.48
C THR A 239 12.85 -10.56 -0.19
N GLU A 240 12.49 -9.57 -1.02
CA GLU A 240 11.33 -8.72 -0.78
C GLU A 240 10.03 -9.47 -1.05
N ILE A 241 9.15 -9.48 -0.06
CA ILE A 241 7.80 -10.04 -0.20
C ILE A 241 6.81 -8.89 -0.05
N GLY A 242 6.26 -8.46 -1.19
CA GLY A 242 5.36 -7.33 -1.26
C GLY A 242 4.08 -7.49 -0.41
N ASP A 243 3.57 -6.36 0.06
CA ASP A 243 2.36 -6.27 0.89
C ASP A 243 1.13 -6.84 0.16
N LEU A 244 0.91 -6.45 -1.10
CA LEU A 244 -0.20 -6.95 -1.91
C LEU A 244 -0.09 -8.45 -2.17
N ASN A 245 1.15 -8.96 -2.30
CA ASN A 245 1.41 -10.38 -2.46
C ASN A 245 1.07 -11.16 -1.18
N LYS A 246 1.41 -10.63 0.00
CA LYS A 246 1.04 -11.22 1.30
C LYS A 246 -0.48 -11.24 1.48
N MET A 247 -1.18 -10.18 1.06
CA MET A 247 -2.63 -10.09 1.17
C MET A 247 -3.34 -11.20 0.40
N ILE A 248 -2.99 -11.41 -0.87
CA ILE A 248 -3.69 -12.40 -1.70
C ILE A 248 -3.12 -13.82 -1.63
N TYR A 249 -1.85 -13.97 -1.21
CA TYR A 249 -1.19 -15.28 -1.10
C TYR A 249 -0.52 -15.46 0.27
N PRO A 250 -1.27 -15.43 1.39
CA PRO A 250 -0.70 -15.46 2.73
C PRO A 250 0.20 -16.68 2.99
N MET A 251 -0.08 -17.84 2.38
CA MET A 251 0.72 -19.06 2.54
C MET A 251 1.76 -19.26 1.44
N TRP A 252 1.62 -18.60 0.29
CA TRP A 252 2.45 -18.85 -0.91
C TRP A 252 2.98 -17.57 -1.53
N SER A 253 3.18 -16.54 -0.72
CA SER A 253 3.80 -15.31 -1.19
C SER A 253 5.21 -15.57 -1.73
N GLN A 254 5.54 -14.93 -2.85
CA GLN A 254 6.78 -15.15 -3.57
C GLN A 254 7.68 -13.93 -3.44
N PRO A 255 8.96 -14.11 -3.06
CA PRO A 255 9.89 -12.98 -3.04
C PRO A 255 10.16 -12.46 -4.45
N GLU A 256 10.35 -11.16 -4.55
CA GLU A 256 10.76 -10.48 -5.76
C GLU A 256 12.11 -9.75 -5.61
N TRP A 257 12.68 -9.33 -6.74
CA TRP A 257 13.95 -8.64 -6.76
C TRP A 257 13.80 -7.19 -6.28
N ASN A 258 14.64 -6.80 -5.34
CA ASN A 258 14.81 -5.43 -4.89
C ASN A 258 16.29 -5.02 -4.96
N TYR A 259 16.59 -3.79 -4.65
CA TYR A 259 17.92 -3.21 -4.63
C TYR A 259 18.29 -2.92 -3.18
N ASP A 260 19.55 -3.26 -2.82
CA ASP A 260 20.13 -2.97 -1.50
C ASP A 260 21.31 -2.01 -1.73
N TYR A 261 21.05 -0.73 -1.48
CA TYR A 261 22.02 0.33 -1.65
C TYR A 261 22.92 0.45 -0.41
N GLN A 262 24.23 0.34 -0.63
CA GLN A 262 25.25 0.35 0.42
C GLN A 262 25.70 1.79 0.74
N TYR A 263 24.77 2.65 1.14
CA TYR A 263 25.09 4.02 1.53
C TYR A 263 25.51 4.12 3.00
N LYS A 264 26.32 5.14 3.32
CA LYS A 264 26.70 5.42 4.71
C LYS A 264 25.51 6.03 5.45
N LYS A 265 25.11 5.37 6.52
CA LYS A 265 24.13 5.93 7.45
C LYS A 265 24.82 6.99 8.31
N ASN A 266 24.61 8.26 8.02
CA ASN A 266 25.19 9.41 8.73
C ASN A 266 24.11 10.24 9.46
N TYR A 267 23.09 9.59 9.93
CA TYR A 267 22.04 10.18 10.75
C TYR A 267 22.04 9.60 12.16
N THR A 268 21.62 10.41 13.11
CA THR A 268 21.28 9.98 14.47
C THR A 268 19.77 10.14 14.65
N TYR A 269 19.15 9.23 15.37
CA TYR A 269 17.76 9.36 15.75
C TYR A 269 17.60 9.22 17.25
N THR A 270 16.62 9.93 17.80
CA THR A 270 16.15 9.75 19.17
C THR A 270 14.71 9.26 19.11
N SER A 271 14.45 8.10 19.68
CA SER A 271 13.12 7.50 19.68
C SER A 271 12.97 6.62 20.92
N ASP A 272 11.76 6.46 21.38
CA ASP A 272 11.40 5.49 22.43
C ASP A 272 11.42 4.04 21.89
N THR A 273 11.58 3.86 20.57
CA THR A 273 11.71 2.56 19.93
C THR A 273 13.14 2.05 19.96
N LYS A 274 13.32 0.72 19.93
CA LYS A 274 14.62 0.07 20.04
C LYS A 274 15.45 0.13 18.75
N SER A 275 14.81 0.35 17.60
CA SER A 275 15.48 0.40 16.30
C SER A 275 14.84 1.44 15.37
N VAL A 276 15.54 1.80 14.29
CA VAL A 276 15.00 2.67 13.23
C VAL A 276 13.84 1.96 12.53
N GLU A 277 13.96 0.66 12.33
CA GLU A 277 12.94 -0.19 11.71
C GLU A 277 11.64 -0.19 12.53
N ASP A 278 11.74 -0.28 13.87
CA ASP A 278 10.56 -0.20 14.75
C ASP A 278 9.91 1.20 14.70
N ALA A 279 10.71 2.27 14.63
CA ALA A 279 10.21 3.63 14.46
C ALA A 279 9.51 3.82 13.12
N TYR A 280 10.08 3.28 12.04
CA TYR A 280 9.52 3.30 10.70
C TYR A 280 8.14 2.63 10.65
N ILE A 281 8.03 1.40 11.16
CA ILE A 281 6.77 0.66 11.21
C ILE A 281 5.71 1.43 12.02
N THR A 282 6.09 1.96 13.19
CA THR A 282 5.17 2.73 14.04
C THR A 282 4.67 3.98 13.33
N THR A 283 5.53 4.71 12.63
CA THR A 283 5.17 5.91 11.87
C THR A 283 4.26 5.59 10.71
N MET A 284 4.52 4.54 9.95
CA MET A 284 3.67 4.05 8.87
C MET A 284 2.24 3.76 9.35
N PHE A 285 2.08 3.03 10.44
CA PHE A 285 0.76 2.70 11.00
C PHE A 285 0.01 3.93 11.52
N ASN A 286 0.70 4.90 12.11
CA ASN A 286 0.07 6.07 12.72
C ASN A 286 -0.24 7.18 11.71
N ALA A 287 0.53 7.33 10.65
CA ALA A 287 0.38 8.42 9.69
C ALA A 287 -0.55 8.10 8.51
N GLY A 288 -0.78 6.83 8.19
CA GLY A 288 -1.59 6.42 7.04
C GLY A 288 -1.11 6.99 5.70
N CYS A 289 0.13 7.49 5.64
CA CYS A 289 0.68 8.21 4.51
C CYS A 289 2.17 7.87 4.35
N GLU A 290 2.48 7.12 3.32
CA GLU A 290 3.82 6.61 3.01
C GLU A 290 4.87 7.70 2.75
N SER A 291 4.43 8.90 2.39
CA SER A 291 5.31 10.03 2.07
C SER A 291 5.81 10.82 3.29
N LEU A 292 5.20 10.66 4.46
CA LEU A 292 5.60 11.39 5.67
C LEU A 292 6.88 10.86 6.30
N ASP A 293 7.21 9.60 6.08
CA ASP A 293 8.39 8.97 6.65
C ASP A 293 9.70 9.56 6.11
N PHE A 294 9.69 10.00 4.87
CA PHE A 294 10.84 10.71 4.28
C PHE A 294 11.03 12.13 4.85
N VAL A 295 9.96 12.80 5.21
CA VAL A 295 10.02 14.16 5.77
C VAL A 295 10.48 14.14 7.23
N GLY A 296 10.17 13.11 7.99
CA GLY A 296 10.62 12.94 9.38
C GLY A 296 12.15 12.83 9.52
N PHE A 297 12.85 12.28 8.52
CA PHE A 297 14.30 12.17 8.52
C PHE A 297 15.05 13.46 8.09
N LEU A 298 14.37 14.40 7.48
CA LEU A 298 14.97 15.64 6.97
C LEU A 298 14.82 16.82 7.96
N GLY A 299 14.21 16.62 9.09
CA GLY A 299 13.82 17.66 10.04
C GLY A 299 14.89 18.15 11.02
N ASN A 300 16.14 17.70 10.91
CA ASN A 300 17.25 18.20 11.77
C ASN A 300 18.50 18.49 10.94
#